data_c347f2f2d1b5aae351ff038f90129c0e
#
_entry.id   c347f2f2d1b5aae351ff038f90129c0e
#
_cell.length_a   1.000
_cell.length_b   1.000
_cell.length_c   1.000
_cell.angle_alpha   90.00
_cell.angle_beta   90.00
_cell.angle_gamma   90.00
#
_symmetry.space_group_name_H-M   'P 1'
#
loop_
_entity.id
_entity.type
_entity.pdbx_description
1 polymer ?
#
loop_
_entity_poly.entity_id
_entity_poly.type
_entity_poly.pdbx_seq_one_letter_code
_entity_poly.pdbx_strand_id
1 'polypeptide(L)'
;MANAAILVIGNEILSGRTQDSNVAYLGKELAARGITLAEVRIVRDDPAAIVAALNALRAAYTYVFTSGGIGPTHDDITSAAVARTFGVALERNPEAVRRLQSRYGEGELNAARLKMAEIPAGAQLVDNPISQAPGFRLDNVFVMAGVPSILRAMFEGIRHTLAEGPPQLSRSVTLGVREGDLAEGLTRIQDRHPEVDVGSYPSFTEGRSLVAIVARGTDAARLEQVMAETRALAAELGAAVSEG
;
A
#
# COMPACT_ATOMS: atom_id res chain seq x y z
N MET A 1 -1.59 -16.69 -6.19
CA MET A 1 -0.70 -15.83 -5.39
C MET A 1 -1.55 -14.98 -4.46
N ALA A 2 -1.05 -14.63 -3.28
CA ALA A 2 -1.77 -13.73 -2.38
C ALA A 2 -1.84 -12.32 -3.00
N ASN A 3 -2.97 -11.66 -2.82
CA ASN A 3 -3.19 -10.30 -3.27
C ASN A 3 -3.67 -9.41 -2.12
N ALA A 4 -3.48 -8.12 -2.27
CA ALA A 4 -3.84 -7.15 -1.25
C ALA A 4 -4.54 -5.93 -1.86
N ALA A 5 -5.32 -5.26 -1.02
CA ALA A 5 -5.83 -3.92 -1.28
C ALA A 5 -5.49 -2.97 -0.13
N ILE A 6 -5.43 -1.68 -0.45
CA ILE A 6 -5.25 -0.62 0.54
C ILE A 6 -6.48 0.29 0.52
N LEU A 7 -6.99 0.59 1.69
CA LEU A 7 -8.02 1.60 1.90
C LEU A 7 -7.42 2.78 2.67
N VAL A 8 -7.20 3.88 1.99
CA VAL A 8 -6.78 5.14 2.60
C VAL A 8 -8.03 5.91 3.04
N ILE A 9 -8.07 6.31 4.30
CA ILE A 9 -9.18 7.03 4.91
C ILE A 9 -8.66 8.39 5.37
N GLY A 10 -9.16 9.47 4.77
CA GLY A 10 -8.75 10.81 5.15
C GLY A 10 -9.19 11.87 4.12
N ASN A 11 -9.88 12.88 4.61
CA ASN A 11 -10.31 14.04 3.82
C ASN A 11 -9.12 14.88 3.34
N GLU A 12 -7.99 14.87 4.07
CA GLU A 12 -6.77 15.61 3.73
C GLU A 12 -6.08 15.06 2.48
N ILE A 13 -6.24 13.75 2.20
CA ILE A 13 -5.72 13.14 0.98
C ILE A 13 -6.60 13.54 -0.21
N LEU A 14 -7.92 13.43 -0.07
CA LEU A 14 -8.87 13.79 -1.13
C LEU A 14 -8.86 15.28 -1.48
N SER A 15 -8.59 16.14 -0.50
CA SER A 15 -8.45 17.58 -0.71
C SER A 15 -7.10 18.01 -1.31
N GLY A 16 -6.16 17.08 -1.45
CA GLY A 16 -4.80 17.38 -1.91
C GLY A 16 -3.92 18.11 -0.87
N ARG A 17 -4.41 18.31 0.36
CA ARG A 17 -3.66 18.93 1.45
C ARG A 17 -2.44 18.10 1.86
N THR A 18 -2.58 16.77 1.80
CA THR A 18 -1.53 15.82 2.15
C THR A 18 -1.33 14.86 1.00
N GLN A 19 -0.09 14.64 0.60
CA GLN A 19 0.27 13.60 -0.34
C GLN A 19 0.45 12.28 0.42
N ASP A 20 -0.24 11.22 -0.02
CA ASP A 20 -0.07 9.89 0.55
C ASP A 20 1.32 9.32 0.20
N SER A 21 1.99 8.75 1.19
CA SER A 21 3.25 8.02 1.04
C SER A 21 3.16 6.58 1.56
N ASN A 22 2.04 6.22 2.18
CA ASN A 22 1.81 4.91 2.77
C ASN A 22 1.55 3.85 1.71
N VAL A 23 0.83 4.21 0.66
CA VAL A 23 0.56 3.33 -0.49
C VAL A 23 1.86 2.89 -1.16
N ALA A 24 2.75 3.83 -1.45
CA ALA A 24 4.03 3.52 -2.08
C ALA A 24 4.91 2.62 -1.20
N TYR A 25 4.95 2.88 0.12
CA TYR A 25 5.66 2.05 1.07
C TYR A 25 5.09 0.63 1.13
N LEU A 26 3.78 0.49 1.38
CA LEU A 26 3.13 -0.82 1.48
C LEU A 26 3.23 -1.61 0.17
N GLY A 27 3.06 -0.95 -0.97
CA GLY A 27 3.20 -1.59 -2.28
C GLY A 27 4.58 -2.21 -2.48
N LYS A 28 5.64 -1.51 -2.08
CA LYS A 28 7.02 -2.01 -2.14
C LYS A 28 7.24 -3.21 -1.19
N GLU A 29 6.80 -3.09 0.06
CA GLU A 29 6.98 -4.14 1.07
C GLU A 29 6.18 -5.41 0.73
N LEU A 30 4.96 -5.27 0.22
CA LEU A 30 4.12 -6.37 -0.23
C LEU A 30 4.74 -7.08 -1.44
N ALA A 31 5.21 -6.33 -2.44
CA ALA A 31 5.88 -6.87 -3.63
C ALA A 31 7.15 -7.67 -3.26
N ALA A 32 7.94 -7.18 -2.29
CA ALA A 32 9.11 -7.90 -1.79
C ALA A 32 8.77 -9.25 -1.14
N ARG A 33 7.50 -9.44 -0.72
CA ARG A 33 6.98 -10.69 -0.16
C ARG A 33 6.18 -11.53 -1.16
N GLY A 34 6.14 -11.14 -2.43
CA GLY A 34 5.37 -11.81 -3.46
C GLY A 34 3.85 -11.64 -3.32
N ILE A 35 3.42 -10.57 -2.64
CA ILE A 35 2.01 -10.19 -2.51
C ILE A 35 1.72 -9.05 -3.48
N THR A 36 0.80 -9.25 -4.41
CA THR A 36 0.41 -8.22 -5.37
C THR A 36 -0.52 -7.20 -4.73
N LEU A 37 -0.14 -5.93 -4.68
CA LEU A 37 -1.07 -4.84 -4.39
C LEU A 37 -1.93 -4.61 -5.64
N ALA A 38 -3.18 -5.06 -5.60
CA ALA A 38 -4.07 -5.09 -6.76
C ALA A 38 -5.02 -3.88 -6.82
N GLU A 39 -5.35 -3.28 -5.67
CA GLU A 39 -6.26 -2.15 -5.62
C GLU A 39 -5.91 -1.18 -4.50
N VAL A 40 -6.12 0.11 -4.77
CA VAL A 40 -6.07 1.18 -3.76
C VAL A 40 -7.35 1.99 -3.87
N ARG A 41 -8.04 2.17 -2.75
CA ARG A 41 -9.17 3.10 -2.63
C ARG A 41 -8.84 4.21 -1.66
N ILE A 42 -9.27 5.42 -1.99
CA ILE A 42 -9.20 6.57 -1.10
C ILE A 42 -10.63 6.99 -0.83
N VAL A 43 -11.01 7.05 0.44
CA VAL A 43 -12.35 7.47 0.86
C VAL A 43 -12.27 8.59 1.89
N ARG A 44 -13.34 9.37 1.97
CA ARG A 44 -13.50 10.38 3.00
C ARG A 44 -13.77 9.75 4.36
N ASP A 45 -13.62 10.53 5.43
CA ASP A 45 -14.00 10.19 6.80
C ASP A 45 -15.54 10.19 6.92
N ASP A 46 -16.15 9.18 6.29
CA ASP A 46 -17.61 8.95 6.25
C ASP A 46 -17.89 7.48 6.54
N PRO A 47 -18.71 7.17 7.56
CA PRO A 47 -18.96 5.78 7.97
C PRO A 47 -19.53 4.91 6.86
N ALA A 48 -20.40 5.46 6.01
CA ALA A 48 -21.02 4.68 4.94
C ALA A 48 -20.03 4.38 3.82
N ALA A 49 -19.19 5.35 3.45
CA ALA A 49 -18.14 5.18 2.46
C ALA A 49 -17.09 4.15 2.90
N ILE A 50 -16.66 4.21 4.17
CA ILE A 50 -15.69 3.25 4.73
C ILE A 50 -16.28 1.83 4.75
N VAL A 51 -17.51 1.65 5.26
CA VAL A 51 -18.18 0.34 5.33
C VAL A 51 -18.36 -0.26 3.94
N ALA A 52 -18.82 0.53 2.97
CA ALA A 52 -19.01 0.05 1.60
C ALA A 52 -17.68 -0.40 0.95
N ALA A 53 -16.61 0.40 1.11
CA ALA A 53 -15.29 0.07 0.63
C ALA A 53 -14.73 -1.20 1.29
N LEU A 54 -14.79 -1.29 2.63
CA LEU A 54 -14.33 -2.46 3.37
C LEU A 54 -15.06 -3.75 2.96
N ASN A 55 -16.39 -3.72 2.82
CA ASN A 55 -17.15 -4.89 2.41
C ASN A 55 -16.73 -5.39 1.03
N ALA A 56 -16.51 -4.49 0.07
CA ALA A 56 -16.04 -4.86 -1.25
C ALA A 56 -14.62 -5.42 -1.22
N LEU A 57 -13.69 -4.73 -0.54
CA LEU A 57 -12.28 -5.10 -0.53
C LEU A 57 -12.03 -6.41 0.23
N ARG A 58 -12.62 -6.59 1.43
CA ARG A 58 -12.41 -7.81 2.23
C ARG A 58 -12.94 -9.08 1.57
N ALA A 59 -13.96 -8.94 0.71
CA ALA A 59 -14.52 -10.07 -0.04
C ALA A 59 -13.66 -10.45 -1.27
N ALA A 60 -12.90 -9.49 -1.85
CA ALA A 60 -12.16 -9.67 -3.09
C ALA A 60 -10.68 -10.00 -2.89
N TYR A 61 -10.08 -9.59 -1.77
CA TYR A 61 -8.63 -9.65 -1.56
C TYR A 61 -8.25 -10.51 -0.36
N THR A 62 -7.07 -11.16 -0.47
CA THR A 62 -6.50 -11.96 0.62
C THR A 62 -6.20 -11.09 1.84
N TYR A 63 -5.72 -9.87 1.63
CA TYR A 63 -5.38 -8.89 2.66
C TYR A 63 -5.95 -7.53 2.33
N VAL A 64 -6.47 -6.84 3.33
CA VAL A 64 -6.88 -5.44 3.24
C VAL A 64 -6.14 -4.66 4.32
N PHE A 65 -5.41 -3.62 3.91
CA PHE A 65 -4.73 -2.71 4.83
C PHE A 65 -5.45 -1.37 4.82
N THR A 66 -5.77 -0.83 6.00
CA THR A 66 -6.29 0.53 6.08
C THR A 66 -5.21 1.48 6.60
N SER A 67 -5.27 2.72 6.15
CA SER A 67 -4.39 3.80 6.59
C SER A 67 -5.25 5.00 6.98
N GLY A 68 -5.22 5.37 8.27
CA GLY A 68 -5.91 6.55 8.80
C GLY A 68 -7.15 6.28 9.66
N GLY A 69 -7.63 7.32 10.32
CA GLY A 69 -8.88 7.35 11.09
C GLY A 69 -8.91 6.54 12.38
N ILE A 70 -7.75 6.31 13.05
CA ILE A 70 -7.66 5.60 14.34
C ILE A 70 -7.05 6.46 15.46
N GLY A 71 -7.02 7.76 15.28
CA GLY A 71 -6.55 8.71 16.29
C GLY A 71 -7.60 9.07 17.34
N PRO A 72 -7.34 10.12 18.14
CA PRO A 72 -8.19 10.53 19.25
C PRO A 72 -9.27 11.55 18.87
N THR A 73 -9.34 12.00 17.63
CA THR A 73 -10.20 13.11 17.22
C THR A 73 -11.61 12.63 16.82
N HIS A 74 -12.52 13.54 16.60
CA HIS A 74 -13.92 13.21 16.33
C HIS A 74 -14.12 12.54 14.95
N ASP A 75 -13.25 12.83 14.01
CA ASP A 75 -13.18 12.29 12.65
C ASP A 75 -12.45 10.95 12.55
N ASP A 76 -11.78 10.49 13.62
CA ASP A 76 -11.21 9.15 13.69
C ASP A 76 -12.31 8.10 13.92
N ILE A 77 -12.90 7.61 12.85
CA ILE A 77 -14.09 6.74 12.86
C ILE A 77 -13.83 5.34 12.29
N THR A 78 -12.60 5.02 11.93
CA THR A 78 -12.26 3.75 11.26
C THR A 78 -12.56 2.54 12.13
N SER A 79 -12.25 2.55 13.43
CA SER A 79 -12.56 1.43 14.35
C SER A 79 -14.06 1.13 14.40
N ALA A 80 -14.89 2.16 14.51
CA ALA A 80 -16.35 2.02 14.53
C ALA A 80 -16.90 1.52 13.18
N ALA A 81 -16.35 2.00 12.06
CA ALA A 81 -16.72 1.55 10.73
C ALA A 81 -16.36 0.07 10.50
N VAL A 82 -15.19 -0.37 10.98
CA VAL A 82 -14.79 -1.79 10.93
C VAL A 82 -15.71 -2.65 11.79
N ALA A 83 -15.99 -2.26 13.04
CA ALA A 83 -16.94 -2.98 13.88
C ALA A 83 -18.30 -3.16 13.20
N ARG A 84 -18.82 -2.09 12.57
CA ARG A 84 -20.06 -2.13 11.79
C ARG A 84 -19.96 -3.05 10.57
N THR A 85 -18.84 -3.03 9.86
CA THR A 85 -18.59 -3.88 8.67
C THR A 85 -18.66 -5.38 9.03
N PHE A 86 -18.16 -5.75 10.19
CA PHE A 86 -18.13 -7.14 10.67
C PHE A 86 -19.34 -7.50 11.53
N GLY A 87 -20.21 -6.55 11.87
CA GLY A 87 -21.39 -6.80 12.73
C GLY A 87 -21.02 -7.15 14.17
N VAL A 88 -19.90 -6.62 14.68
CA VAL A 88 -19.42 -6.87 16.03
C VAL A 88 -19.49 -5.61 16.91
N ALA A 89 -19.45 -5.78 18.23
CA ALA A 89 -19.39 -4.64 19.15
C ALA A 89 -18.05 -3.90 19.05
N LEU A 90 -18.08 -2.59 19.26
CA LEU A 90 -16.90 -1.79 19.51
C LEU A 90 -16.69 -1.71 21.03
N GLU A 91 -15.58 -2.20 21.52
CA GLU A 91 -15.32 -2.36 22.93
C GLU A 91 -14.03 -1.69 23.36
N ARG A 92 -13.98 -1.19 24.59
CA ARG A 92 -12.74 -0.69 25.16
C ARG A 92 -11.83 -1.84 25.54
N ASN A 93 -10.80 -2.07 24.76
CA ASN A 93 -9.86 -3.18 24.94
C ASN A 93 -8.93 -2.90 26.12
N PRO A 94 -8.90 -3.78 27.17
CA PRO A 94 -8.09 -3.55 28.38
C PRO A 94 -6.59 -3.49 28.11
N GLU A 95 -6.09 -4.27 27.15
CA GLU A 95 -4.67 -4.26 26.78
C GLU A 95 -4.30 -2.96 26.06
N ALA A 96 -5.16 -2.48 25.15
CA ALA A 96 -4.96 -1.19 24.50
C ALA A 96 -4.95 -0.04 25.53
N VAL A 97 -5.83 -0.09 26.52
CA VAL A 97 -5.81 0.87 27.64
C VAL A 97 -4.49 0.82 28.42
N ARG A 98 -3.99 -0.37 28.78
CA ARG A 98 -2.69 -0.52 29.47
C ARG A 98 -1.54 0.08 28.67
N ARG A 99 -1.50 -0.15 27.35
CA ARG A 99 -0.49 0.43 26.46
C ARG A 99 -0.55 1.94 26.42
N LEU A 100 -1.73 2.52 26.30
CA LEU A 100 -1.91 3.97 26.37
C LEU A 100 -1.48 4.53 27.73
N GLN A 101 -1.82 3.86 28.83
CA GLN A 101 -1.38 4.26 30.17
C GLN A 101 0.14 4.26 30.33
N SER A 102 0.85 3.34 29.69
CA SER A 102 2.32 3.33 29.73
C SER A 102 2.95 4.52 29.01
N ARG A 103 2.22 5.15 28.09
CA ARG A 103 2.68 6.28 27.28
C ARG A 103 2.33 7.63 27.89
N TYR A 104 1.15 7.72 28.52
CA TYR A 104 0.61 8.95 29.05
C TYR A 104 0.75 8.96 30.59
N GLY A 105 1.14 10.11 31.16
CA GLY A 105 1.25 10.28 32.59
C GLY A 105 -0.12 10.24 33.27
N GLU A 106 -0.06 10.22 34.61
CA GLU A 106 -1.27 10.25 35.44
C GLU A 106 -2.09 11.51 35.13
N GLY A 107 -3.39 11.32 34.85
CA GLY A 107 -4.32 12.40 34.46
C GLY A 107 -4.26 12.83 32.98
N GLU A 108 -3.29 12.38 32.21
CA GLU A 108 -3.17 12.73 30.79
C GLU A 108 -4.03 11.84 29.86
N LEU A 109 -4.42 10.65 30.31
CA LEU A 109 -5.25 9.72 29.56
C LEU A 109 -6.74 10.12 29.66
N ASN A 110 -7.11 11.15 28.90
CA ASN A 110 -8.48 11.66 28.84
C ASN A 110 -9.42 10.81 27.96
N ALA A 111 -10.71 11.14 27.90
CA ALA A 111 -11.71 10.41 27.13
C ALA A 111 -11.36 10.34 25.63
N ALA A 112 -10.82 11.42 25.05
CA ALA A 112 -10.42 11.43 23.66
C ALA A 112 -9.28 10.43 23.37
N ARG A 113 -8.27 10.37 24.22
CA ARG A 113 -7.19 9.38 24.09
C ARG A 113 -7.66 7.95 24.33
N LEU A 114 -8.60 7.74 25.26
CA LEU A 114 -9.22 6.43 25.52
C LEU A 114 -10.04 5.91 24.32
N LYS A 115 -10.51 6.77 23.43
CA LYS A 115 -11.14 6.38 22.16
C LYS A 115 -10.20 5.50 21.32
N MET A 116 -8.88 5.74 21.34
CA MET A 116 -7.91 4.92 20.63
C MET A 116 -7.79 3.49 21.16
N ALA A 117 -8.39 3.19 22.31
CA ALA A 117 -8.52 1.84 22.85
C ALA A 117 -9.87 1.18 22.51
N GLU A 118 -10.74 1.83 21.75
CA GLU A 118 -11.99 1.25 21.27
C GLU A 118 -11.70 0.39 20.04
N ILE A 119 -11.76 -0.93 20.24
CA ILE A 119 -11.35 -1.95 19.29
C ILE A 119 -12.55 -2.87 19.00
N PRO A 120 -12.79 -3.28 17.76
CA PRO A 120 -13.84 -4.26 17.45
C PRO A 120 -13.66 -5.57 18.22
N ALA A 121 -14.75 -6.12 18.77
CA ALA A 121 -14.71 -7.37 19.50
C ALA A 121 -14.11 -8.51 18.66
N GLY A 122 -13.21 -9.28 19.26
CA GLY A 122 -12.50 -10.38 18.59
C GLY A 122 -11.30 -9.96 17.75
N ALA A 123 -11.00 -8.68 17.61
CA ALA A 123 -9.83 -8.22 16.89
C ALA A 123 -8.53 -8.46 17.68
N GLN A 124 -7.46 -8.76 16.96
CA GLN A 124 -6.09 -8.88 17.47
C GLN A 124 -5.41 -7.51 17.40
N LEU A 125 -4.72 -7.11 18.46
CA LEU A 125 -3.99 -5.84 18.45
C LEU A 125 -2.77 -5.90 17.51
N VAL A 126 -2.54 -4.82 16.78
CA VAL A 126 -1.32 -4.54 16.02
C VAL A 126 -0.49 -3.54 16.81
N ASP A 127 0.74 -3.89 17.10
CA ASP A 127 1.63 -3.08 17.93
C ASP A 127 2.00 -1.76 17.25
N ASN A 128 2.01 -0.70 18.06
CA ASN A 128 2.51 0.60 17.69
C ASN A 128 3.58 1.04 18.70
N PRO A 129 4.84 0.76 18.44
CA PRO A 129 5.92 1.05 19.38
C PRO A 129 6.20 2.56 19.51
N ILE A 130 5.71 3.40 18.60
CA ILE A 130 5.98 4.83 18.60
C ILE A 130 5.03 5.58 19.53
N SER A 131 3.71 5.39 19.38
CA SER A 131 2.71 6.13 20.16
C SER A 131 1.98 5.28 21.21
N GLN A 132 2.19 3.96 21.23
CA GLN A 132 1.50 3.00 22.10
C GLN A 132 -0.01 2.91 21.85
N ALA A 133 -0.57 3.69 20.90
CA ALA A 133 -1.93 3.55 20.44
C ALA A 133 -1.99 2.44 19.38
N PRO A 134 -2.51 1.23 19.72
CA PRO A 134 -2.41 0.10 18.81
C PRO A 134 -3.38 0.26 17.63
N GLY A 135 -3.01 -0.36 16.50
CA GLY A 135 -3.99 -0.76 15.52
C GLY A 135 -4.57 -2.12 15.85
N PHE A 136 -5.22 -2.73 14.88
CA PHE A 136 -5.77 -4.07 15.07
C PHE A 136 -5.92 -4.82 13.74
N ARG A 137 -6.08 -6.14 13.86
CA ARG A 137 -6.48 -7.02 12.76
C ARG A 137 -7.80 -7.68 13.12
N LEU A 138 -8.74 -7.66 12.19
CA LEU A 138 -9.96 -8.46 12.27
C LEU A 138 -10.13 -9.22 10.95
N ASP A 139 -10.06 -10.54 11.01
CA ASP A 139 -10.04 -11.43 9.84
C ASP A 139 -8.88 -11.07 8.89
N ASN A 140 -9.17 -10.67 7.64
CA ASN A 140 -8.18 -10.26 6.65
C ASN A 140 -7.96 -8.73 6.57
N VAL A 141 -8.56 -7.95 7.48
CA VAL A 141 -8.44 -6.49 7.52
C VAL A 141 -7.46 -6.07 8.61
N PHE A 142 -6.39 -5.38 8.21
CA PHE A 142 -5.37 -4.80 9.09
C PHE A 142 -5.57 -3.29 9.17
N VAL A 143 -5.81 -2.78 10.35
CA VAL A 143 -6.12 -1.37 10.59
C VAL A 143 -4.90 -0.69 11.21
N MET A 144 -4.37 0.30 10.51
CA MET A 144 -3.14 1.01 10.89
C MET A 144 -3.33 2.54 10.84
N ALA A 145 -2.45 3.23 11.54
CA ALA A 145 -2.44 4.69 11.59
C ALA A 145 -2.13 5.35 10.24
N GLY A 146 -2.61 6.57 10.01
CA GLY A 146 -2.30 7.35 8.81
C GLY A 146 -0.91 7.96 8.81
N VAL A 147 -0.31 8.23 9.98
CA VAL A 147 1.03 8.83 10.11
C VAL A 147 2.10 7.88 9.55
N PRO A 148 2.89 8.29 8.55
CA PRO A 148 3.77 7.36 7.81
C PRO A 148 4.79 6.62 8.68
N SER A 149 5.44 7.30 9.63
CA SER A 149 6.40 6.66 10.53
C SER A 149 5.75 5.61 11.42
N ILE A 150 4.52 5.86 11.86
CA ILE A 150 3.75 4.95 12.71
C ILE A 150 3.28 3.75 11.88
N LEU A 151 2.69 3.98 10.71
CA LEU A 151 2.24 2.90 9.83
C LEU A 151 3.40 1.94 9.49
N ARG A 152 4.57 2.47 9.18
CA ARG A 152 5.76 1.65 8.89
C ARG A 152 6.15 0.78 10.09
N ALA A 153 6.20 1.35 11.29
CA ALA A 153 6.52 0.61 12.50
C ALA A 153 5.48 -0.49 12.80
N MET A 154 4.19 -0.19 12.58
CA MET A 154 3.10 -1.16 12.72
C MET A 154 3.19 -2.28 11.69
N PHE A 155 3.46 -1.95 10.44
CA PHE A 155 3.61 -2.93 9.37
C PHE A 155 4.80 -3.88 9.61
N GLU A 156 5.94 -3.36 10.05
CA GLU A 156 7.10 -4.17 10.46
C GLU A 156 6.72 -5.23 11.51
N GLY A 157 5.88 -4.85 12.47
CA GLY A 157 5.40 -5.76 13.52
C GLY A 157 4.53 -6.91 13.00
N ILE A 158 3.80 -6.71 11.92
CA ILE A 158 2.85 -7.72 11.39
C ILE A 158 3.37 -8.46 10.15
N ARG A 159 4.41 -7.96 9.48
CA ARG A 159 4.85 -8.50 8.19
C ARG A 159 5.15 -10.00 8.21
N HIS A 160 5.60 -10.54 9.34
CA HIS A 160 5.89 -11.97 9.54
C HIS A 160 4.61 -12.84 9.55
N THR A 161 3.43 -12.24 9.71
CA THR A 161 2.13 -12.94 9.69
C THR A 161 1.52 -13.05 8.29
N LEU A 162 2.10 -12.36 7.32
CA LEU A 162 1.65 -12.37 5.94
C LEU A 162 2.26 -13.55 5.18
N ALA A 163 1.55 -14.01 4.15
CA ALA A 163 2.07 -15.06 3.26
C ALA A 163 3.39 -14.62 2.62
N GLU A 164 4.24 -15.59 2.32
CA GLU A 164 5.46 -15.40 1.56
C GLU A 164 5.35 -16.13 0.22
N GLY A 165 5.79 -15.46 -0.82
CA GLY A 165 5.89 -15.98 -2.18
C GLY A 165 7.17 -15.49 -2.86
N PRO A 166 7.43 -15.89 -4.10
CA PRO A 166 8.55 -15.35 -4.85
C PRO A 166 8.41 -13.83 -4.96
N PRO A 167 9.47 -13.07 -4.58
CA PRO A 167 9.40 -11.61 -4.60
C PRO A 167 9.20 -11.10 -6.02
N GLN A 168 8.44 -10.01 -6.15
CA GLN A 168 8.30 -9.29 -7.40
C GLN A 168 9.60 -8.51 -7.66
N LEU A 169 10.31 -8.90 -8.69
CA LEU A 169 11.53 -8.23 -9.14
C LEU A 169 11.19 -7.15 -10.17
N SER A 170 12.05 -6.15 -10.29
CA SER A 170 11.94 -5.11 -11.30
C SER A 170 13.31 -4.85 -11.93
N ARG A 171 13.30 -4.56 -13.24
CA ARG A 171 14.43 -4.04 -14.00
C ARG A 171 13.97 -2.86 -14.80
N SER A 172 14.84 -1.87 -14.95
CA SER A 172 14.50 -0.68 -15.74
C SER A 172 15.65 -0.21 -16.60
N VAL A 173 15.31 0.43 -17.71
CA VAL A 173 16.23 1.12 -18.61
C VAL A 173 15.55 2.40 -19.10
N THR A 174 16.29 3.49 -19.21
CA THR A 174 15.76 4.75 -19.72
C THR A 174 16.27 5.00 -21.12
N LEU A 175 15.35 5.30 -22.04
CA LEU A 175 15.61 5.50 -23.45
C LEU A 175 15.38 6.95 -23.86
N GLY A 176 16.32 7.51 -24.63
CA GLY A 176 16.21 8.85 -25.22
C GLY A 176 15.40 8.84 -26.52
N VAL A 177 14.08 8.64 -26.42
CA VAL A 177 13.19 8.48 -27.58
C VAL A 177 11.77 8.90 -27.18
N ARG A 178 10.90 9.14 -28.16
CA ARG A 178 9.47 9.39 -27.89
C ARG A 178 8.73 8.07 -27.68
N GLU A 179 7.81 8.04 -26.75
CA GLU A 179 7.05 6.82 -26.40
C GLU A 179 6.34 6.18 -27.59
N GLY A 180 5.76 6.99 -28.48
CA GLY A 180 5.05 6.49 -29.68
C GLY A 180 5.96 5.71 -30.63
N ASP A 181 7.24 6.02 -30.67
CA ASP A 181 8.22 5.33 -31.54
C ASP A 181 8.58 3.92 -30.98
N LEU A 182 8.32 3.68 -29.69
CA LEU A 182 8.53 2.39 -29.01
C LEU A 182 7.30 1.47 -29.04
N ALA A 183 6.10 2.00 -29.24
CA ALA A 183 4.84 1.32 -28.94
C ALA A 183 4.72 -0.06 -29.62
N GLU A 184 4.97 -0.16 -30.91
CA GLU A 184 4.89 -1.42 -31.66
C GLU A 184 5.96 -2.44 -31.19
N GLY A 185 7.19 -1.96 -30.94
CA GLY A 185 8.28 -2.80 -30.46
C GLY A 185 8.00 -3.37 -29.07
N LEU A 186 7.51 -2.53 -28.15
CA LEU A 186 7.13 -2.95 -26.80
C LEU A 186 5.95 -3.92 -26.80
N THR A 187 4.97 -3.74 -27.69
CA THR A 187 3.87 -4.70 -27.85
C THR A 187 4.42 -6.08 -28.25
N ARG A 188 5.33 -6.16 -29.24
CA ARG A 188 5.97 -7.40 -29.62
C ARG A 188 6.77 -8.06 -28.49
N ILE A 189 7.46 -7.26 -27.68
CA ILE A 189 8.19 -7.77 -26.51
C ILE A 189 7.21 -8.32 -25.48
N GLN A 190 6.15 -7.58 -25.15
CA GLN A 190 5.13 -8.03 -24.20
C GLN A 190 4.46 -9.33 -24.64
N ASP A 191 4.12 -9.46 -25.92
CA ASP A 191 3.48 -10.67 -26.49
C ASP A 191 4.37 -11.93 -26.38
N ARG A 192 5.70 -11.74 -26.46
CA ARG A 192 6.67 -12.84 -26.30
C ARG A 192 6.92 -13.23 -24.85
N HIS A 193 6.66 -12.32 -23.92
CA HIS A 193 6.90 -12.49 -22.49
C HIS A 193 5.64 -12.20 -21.66
N PRO A 194 4.54 -12.97 -21.83
CA PRO A 194 3.28 -12.71 -21.16
C PRO A 194 3.34 -12.83 -19.63
N GLU A 195 4.38 -13.48 -19.09
CA GLU A 195 4.65 -13.61 -17.66
C GLU A 195 5.38 -12.42 -17.04
N VAL A 196 5.85 -11.47 -17.86
CA VAL A 196 6.52 -10.23 -17.45
C VAL A 196 5.61 -9.04 -17.75
N ASP A 197 5.41 -8.18 -16.77
CA ASP A 197 4.69 -6.91 -16.96
C ASP A 197 5.67 -5.84 -17.45
N VAL A 198 5.47 -5.33 -18.69
CA VAL A 198 6.34 -4.32 -19.30
C VAL A 198 5.60 -3.00 -19.38
N GLY A 199 6.05 -2.02 -18.59
CA GLY A 199 5.48 -0.67 -18.59
C GLY A 199 6.41 0.37 -19.19
N SER A 200 5.85 1.40 -19.87
CA SER A 200 6.56 2.59 -20.34
C SER A 200 6.14 3.81 -19.51
N TYR A 201 7.11 4.61 -19.09
CA TYR A 201 6.92 5.79 -18.25
C TYR A 201 7.62 7.00 -18.89
N PRO A 202 6.89 7.79 -19.68
CA PRO A 202 7.47 8.95 -20.34
C PRO A 202 7.78 10.07 -19.35
N SER A 203 8.89 10.75 -19.58
CA SER A 203 9.27 11.98 -18.89
C SER A 203 9.89 12.97 -19.86
N PHE A 204 9.89 14.24 -19.47
CA PHE A 204 10.46 15.30 -20.29
C PHE A 204 11.43 16.12 -19.42
N THR A 205 12.71 16.06 -19.76
CA THR A 205 13.76 16.72 -18.99
C THR A 205 14.68 17.48 -19.95
N GLU A 206 14.93 18.75 -19.64
CA GLU A 206 15.83 19.62 -20.42
C GLU A 206 15.54 19.67 -21.94
N GLY A 207 14.25 19.66 -22.30
CA GLY A 207 13.85 19.68 -23.71
C GLY A 207 13.98 18.34 -24.45
N ARG A 208 14.29 17.26 -23.74
CA ARG A 208 14.42 15.90 -24.29
C ARG A 208 13.31 14.98 -23.80
N SER A 209 12.77 14.18 -24.71
CA SER A 209 11.87 13.08 -24.37
C SER A 209 12.68 11.90 -23.87
N LEU A 210 12.35 11.42 -22.68
CA LEU A 210 12.92 10.21 -22.10
C LEU A 210 11.77 9.25 -21.76
N VAL A 211 12.00 7.95 -21.95
CA VAL A 211 11.03 6.94 -21.58
C VAL A 211 11.74 5.89 -20.73
N ALA A 212 11.31 5.73 -19.49
CA ALA A 212 11.76 4.61 -18.66
C ALA A 212 10.92 3.38 -18.98
N ILE A 213 11.55 2.31 -19.42
CA ILE A 213 10.93 1.01 -19.61
C ILE A 213 11.21 0.19 -18.35
N VAL A 214 10.15 -0.33 -17.75
CA VAL A 214 10.22 -1.11 -16.50
C VAL A 214 9.59 -2.47 -16.74
N ALA A 215 10.37 -3.53 -16.56
CA ALA A 215 9.89 -4.90 -16.59
C ALA A 215 9.74 -5.42 -15.15
N ARG A 216 8.60 -6.05 -14.84
CA ARG A 216 8.30 -6.64 -13.54
C ARG A 216 7.92 -8.10 -13.69
N GLY A 217 8.40 -8.94 -12.76
CA GLY A 217 8.12 -10.37 -12.75
C GLY A 217 8.83 -11.07 -11.62
N THR A 218 8.68 -12.37 -11.51
CA THR A 218 9.30 -13.19 -10.45
C THR A 218 10.55 -13.95 -10.92
N ASP A 219 10.81 -13.97 -12.22
CA ASP A 219 11.95 -14.66 -12.84
C ASP A 219 13.00 -13.65 -13.32
N ALA A 220 14.15 -13.61 -12.64
CA ALA A 220 15.22 -12.68 -12.96
C ALA A 220 15.79 -12.90 -14.37
N ALA A 221 15.88 -14.15 -14.85
CA ALA A 221 16.43 -14.45 -16.18
C ALA A 221 15.49 -13.94 -17.28
N ARG A 222 14.17 -14.05 -17.08
CA ARG A 222 13.18 -13.49 -18.00
C ARG A 222 13.23 -11.97 -18.04
N LEU A 223 13.39 -11.34 -16.89
CA LEU A 223 13.55 -9.87 -16.84
C LEU A 223 14.78 -9.41 -17.64
N GLU A 224 15.91 -10.12 -17.50
CA GLU A 224 17.12 -9.78 -18.27
C GLU A 224 16.93 -9.99 -19.79
N GLN A 225 16.18 -11.01 -20.21
CA GLN A 225 15.82 -11.21 -21.61
C GLN A 225 15.00 -10.03 -22.15
N VAL A 226 13.95 -9.62 -21.41
CA VAL A 226 13.13 -8.46 -21.78
C VAL A 226 13.97 -7.19 -21.86
N MET A 227 14.89 -6.97 -20.91
CA MET A 227 15.79 -5.81 -20.96
C MET A 227 16.75 -5.87 -22.14
N ALA A 228 17.26 -7.03 -22.50
CA ALA A 228 18.13 -7.19 -23.68
C ALA A 228 17.36 -6.88 -24.97
N GLU A 229 16.14 -7.37 -25.13
CA GLU A 229 15.28 -7.06 -26.28
C GLU A 229 14.91 -5.58 -26.33
N THR A 230 14.66 -4.95 -25.17
CA THR A 230 14.40 -3.51 -25.09
C THR A 230 15.61 -2.68 -25.52
N ARG A 231 16.83 -3.08 -25.14
CA ARG A 231 18.06 -2.43 -25.61
C ARG A 231 18.29 -2.62 -27.11
N ALA A 232 17.96 -3.79 -27.65
CA ALA A 232 18.04 -4.04 -29.10
C ALA A 232 17.07 -3.14 -29.88
N LEU A 233 15.83 -3.02 -29.41
CA LEU A 233 14.82 -2.10 -29.95
C LEU A 233 15.32 -0.64 -29.92
N ALA A 234 15.93 -0.23 -28.81
CA ALA A 234 16.52 1.12 -28.71
C ALA A 234 17.64 1.35 -29.75
N ALA A 235 18.49 0.35 -29.97
CA ALA A 235 19.56 0.43 -30.98
C ALA A 235 18.98 0.52 -32.39
N GLU A 236 17.92 -0.23 -32.73
CA GLU A 236 17.23 -0.14 -34.03
C GLU A 236 16.67 1.27 -34.28
N LEU A 237 16.21 1.94 -33.24
CA LEU A 237 15.67 3.30 -33.29
C LEU A 237 16.74 4.40 -33.17
N GLY A 238 18.01 4.05 -33.00
CA GLY A 238 19.08 5.00 -32.75
C GLY A 238 18.94 5.77 -31.44
N ALA A 239 18.22 5.20 -30.45
CA ALA A 239 17.96 5.85 -29.17
C ALA A 239 19.14 5.71 -28.21
N ALA A 240 19.43 6.78 -27.45
CA ALA A 240 20.39 6.71 -26.35
C ALA A 240 19.82 5.85 -25.23
N VAL A 241 20.65 5.04 -24.58
CA VAL A 241 20.28 4.15 -23.47
C VAL A 241 21.03 4.58 -22.22
N SER A 242 20.33 4.67 -21.09
CA SER A 242 20.92 4.81 -19.76
C SER A 242 20.33 3.77 -18.81
N GLU A 243 21.17 3.15 -17.98
CA GLU A 243 20.71 2.21 -16.95
C GLU A 243 19.95 2.98 -15.86
N GLY A 244 18.87 2.39 -15.34
CA GLY A 244 18.00 2.98 -14.33
C GLY A 244 18.38 2.60 -12.89
#